data_42846cc3edbcfc8b2bb7f91f4ed2f0f7
#
_entry.id   42846cc3edbcfc8b2bb7f91f4ed2f0f7
#
_cell.length_a   1.000
_cell.length_b   1.000
_cell.length_c   1.000
_cell.angle_alpha   90.00
_cell.angle_beta   90.00
_cell.angle_gamma   90.00
#
_symmetry.space_group_name_H-M   'P 1'
#
loop_
_entity.id
_entity.type
_entity.pdbx_description
1 polymer ?
#
loop_
_entity_poly.entity_id
_entity_poly.type
_entity_poly.pdbx_seq_one_letter_code
_entity_poly.pdbx_strand_id
1 'polypeptide(L)'
;MTLSYSNSVNHTPLTDPATAANIDIDDVTHFLLELDALKRVNRRSYVTKTNRLENSAEHSWHLAMACWSIAEQFEIDVNHEKLLKMALIHDLGEVDAGDTFLFANSRADAHAGEREGIARLRAERGNGIKNLSEIWEAQETGRSKE
;
A
#
# COMPACT_ATOMS: atom_id res chain seq x y z
N MET A 1 -11.05 -13.72 44.45
CA MET A 1 -11.87 -13.18 43.33
C MET A 1 -11.14 -13.42 42.03
N THR A 2 -11.51 -14.48 41.33
CA THR A 2 -10.87 -14.90 40.05
C THR A 2 -11.76 -14.37 38.92
N LEU A 3 -11.26 -13.41 38.16
CA LEU A 3 -11.91 -12.90 36.94
C LEU A 3 -11.59 -13.87 35.79
N SER A 4 -12.61 -14.63 35.38
CA SER A 4 -12.56 -15.45 34.20
C SER A 4 -12.90 -14.56 32.98
N TYR A 5 -11.90 -14.30 32.12
CA TYR A 5 -12.10 -13.74 30.78
C TYR A 5 -12.53 -14.86 29.83
N SER A 6 -13.80 -14.89 29.46
CA SER A 6 -14.28 -15.70 28.34
C SER A 6 -14.12 -14.91 27.04
N ASN A 7 -13.05 -15.20 26.29
CA ASN A 7 -12.86 -14.70 24.93
C ASN A 7 -13.64 -15.61 23.98
N SER A 8 -14.89 -15.29 23.70
CA SER A 8 -15.62 -15.86 22.57
C SER A 8 -15.29 -15.04 21.31
N VAL A 9 -14.21 -15.40 20.63
CA VAL A 9 -13.95 -14.90 19.28
C VAL A 9 -14.91 -15.63 18.35
N ASN A 10 -15.97 -14.94 17.91
CA ASN A 10 -16.83 -15.43 16.84
C ASN A 10 -16.00 -15.44 15.54
N HIS A 11 -15.42 -16.59 15.22
CA HIS A 11 -14.92 -16.87 13.89
C HIS A 11 -16.13 -17.03 12.95
N THR A 12 -16.50 -15.98 12.27
CA THR A 12 -17.32 -16.11 11.07
C THR A 12 -16.45 -16.81 10.03
N PRO A 13 -16.84 -17.97 9.46
CA PRO A 13 -16.06 -18.61 8.41
C PRO A 13 -15.99 -17.67 7.21
N LEU A 14 -14.78 -17.29 6.82
CA LEU A 14 -14.54 -16.55 5.59
C LEU A 14 -14.82 -17.48 4.43
N THR A 15 -15.88 -17.17 3.67
CA THR A 15 -16.19 -17.60 2.30
C THR A 15 -16.41 -19.10 2.04
N ASP A 16 -17.42 -19.36 1.22
CA ASP A 16 -17.76 -20.63 0.58
C ASP A 16 -16.49 -21.33 0.05
N PRO A 17 -16.19 -22.56 0.47
CA PRO A 17 -15.02 -23.31 0.03
C PRO A 17 -14.99 -23.62 -1.48
N ALA A 18 -16.08 -23.37 -2.20
CA ALA A 18 -16.15 -23.57 -3.65
C ALA A 18 -15.55 -22.43 -4.49
N THR A 19 -15.24 -21.28 -3.88
CA THR A 19 -14.70 -20.08 -4.59
C THR A 19 -13.30 -19.64 -4.15
N ALA A 20 -12.71 -20.29 -3.17
CA ALA A 20 -11.29 -20.13 -2.90
C ALA A 20 -10.51 -20.87 -3.99
N ALA A 21 -10.11 -20.17 -5.07
CA ALA A 21 -9.02 -20.63 -5.91
C ALA A 21 -7.89 -21.07 -4.97
N ASN A 22 -7.34 -22.26 -5.22
CA ASN A 22 -6.33 -22.88 -4.38
C ASN A 22 -5.05 -22.03 -4.45
N ILE A 23 -5.03 -20.92 -3.67
CA ILE A 23 -3.88 -20.01 -3.54
C ILE A 23 -2.90 -20.74 -2.64
N ASP A 24 -1.74 -21.07 -3.17
CA ASP A 24 -0.69 -21.71 -2.41
C ASP A 24 0.31 -20.67 -1.83
N ILE A 25 1.23 -21.14 -1.02
CA ILE A 25 2.24 -20.29 -0.39
C ILE A 25 3.20 -19.68 -1.41
N ASP A 26 3.40 -20.34 -2.54
CA ASP A 26 4.28 -19.86 -3.60
C ASP A 26 3.66 -18.65 -4.30
N ASP A 27 2.36 -18.66 -4.56
CA ASP A 27 1.62 -17.51 -5.08
C ASP A 27 1.76 -16.29 -4.13
N VAL A 28 1.57 -16.49 -2.82
CA VAL A 28 1.71 -15.43 -1.82
C VAL A 28 3.15 -14.92 -1.76
N THR A 29 4.13 -15.82 -1.76
CA THR A 29 5.55 -15.47 -1.74
C THR A 29 5.92 -14.65 -2.98
N HIS A 30 5.44 -15.05 -4.15
CA HIS A 30 5.65 -14.31 -5.40
C HIS A 30 5.12 -12.88 -5.27
N PHE A 31 3.89 -12.70 -4.81
CA PHE A 31 3.30 -11.37 -4.62
C PHE A 31 4.11 -10.51 -3.63
N LEU A 32 4.59 -11.10 -2.52
CA LEU A 32 5.43 -10.36 -1.57
C LEU A 32 6.76 -9.92 -2.19
N LEU A 33 7.35 -10.72 -3.09
CA LEU A 33 8.56 -10.35 -3.84
C LEU A 33 8.28 -9.26 -4.87
N GLU A 34 7.09 -9.23 -5.48
CA GLU A 34 6.67 -8.12 -6.34
C GLU A 34 6.60 -6.81 -5.55
N LEU A 35 6.04 -6.81 -4.33
CA LEU A 35 6.04 -5.64 -3.46
C LEU A 35 7.45 -5.19 -3.06
N ASP A 36 8.39 -6.14 -2.89
CA ASP A 36 9.79 -5.84 -2.57
C ASP A 36 10.49 -5.01 -3.66
N ALA A 37 9.99 -5.07 -4.91
CA ALA A 37 10.51 -4.27 -6.00
C ALA A 37 10.47 -2.76 -5.74
N LEU A 38 9.53 -2.27 -4.92
CA LEU A 38 9.44 -0.85 -4.55
C LEU A 38 10.72 -0.33 -3.87
N LYS A 39 11.49 -1.20 -3.22
CA LYS A 39 12.78 -0.85 -2.62
C LYS A 39 13.85 -0.49 -3.64
N ARG A 40 13.68 -0.85 -4.92
CA ARG A 40 14.61 -0.53 -6.02
C ARG A 40 14.26 0.77 -6.75
N VAL A 41 13.12 1.36 -6.47
CA VAL A 41 12.68 2.63 -7.04
C VAL A 41 13.27 3.77 -6.22
N ASN A 42 14.25 4.48 -6.77
CA ASN A 42 14.90 5.61 -6.11
C ASN A 42 14.15 6.89 -6.39
N ARG A 43 13.92 7.67 -5.34
CA ARG A 43 13.38 9.03 -5.40
C ARG A 43 14.49 10.05 -5.65
N ARG A 44 14.11 11.32 -5.86
CA ARG A 44 15.09 12.42 -5.99
C ARG A 44 15.49 13.03 -4.64
N SER A 45 14.81 12.63 -3.56
CA SER A 45 15.12 13.06 -2.20
C SER A 45 16.21 12.17 -1.58
N TYR A 46 16.91 12.74 -0.60
CA TYR A 46 17.93 12.03 0.16
C TYR A 46 17.40 11.61 1.52
N VAL A 47 17.83 10.46 1.99
CA VAL A 47 17.61 10.09 3.40
C VAL A 47 18.28 11.13 4.29
N THR A 48 17.55 11.67 5.26
CA THR A 48 18.00 12.76 6.13
C THR A 48 19.38 12.45 6.75
N LYS A 49 20.29 13.43 6.68
CA LYS A 49 21.68 13.33 7.16
C LYS A 49 22.55 12.30 6.45
N THR A 50 22.21 11.89 5.24
CA THR A 50 23.01 11.00 4.40
C THR A 50 23.15 11.55 2.98
N ASN A 51 24.04 10.95 2.18
CA ASN A 51 24.18 11.21 0.76
C ASN A 51 23.52 10.10 -0.11
N ARG A 52 22.65 9.29 0.51
CA ARG A 52 21.93 8.21 -0.15
C ARG A 52 20.53 8.68 -0.55
N LEU A 53 20.14 8.39 -1.80
CA LEU A 53 18.77 8.60 -2.24
C LEU A 53 17.82 7.73 -1.42
N GLU A 54 16.67 8.29 -1.10
CA GLU A 54 15.54 7.58 -0.51
C GLU A 54 14.90 6.69 -1.58
N ASN A 55 14.46 5.48 -1.23
CA ASN A 55 13.62 4.68 -2.12
C ASN A 55 12.13 4.84 -1.79
N SER A 56 11.25 4.45 -2.73
CA SER A 56 9.80 4.65 -2.56
C SER A 56 9.20 3.83 -1.41
N ALA A 57 9.78 2.68 -1.06
CA ALA A 57 9.32 1.90 0.10
C ALA A 57 9.64 2.60 1.43
N GLU A 58 10.85 3.17 1.56
CA GLU A 58 11.26 3.97 2.75
C GLU A 58 10.40 5.22 2.88
N HIS A 59 10.13 5.88 1.76
CA HIS A 59 9.25 7.03 1.70
C HIS A 59 7.83 6.70 2.18
N SER A 60 7.24 5.64 1.64
CA SER A 60 5.89 5.21 2.00
C SER A 60 5.77 4.87 3.50
N TRP A 61 6.77 4.18 4.06
CA TRP A 61 6.82 3.94 5.50
C TRP A 61 6.91 5.23 6.30
N HIS A 62 7.82 6.16 5.91
CA HIS A 62 8.01 7.42 6.62
C HIS A 62 6.75 8.31 6.53
N LEU A 63 6.11 8.36 5.37
CA LEU A 63 4.84 9.06 5.18
C LEU A 63 3.74 8.49 6.08
N ALA A 64 3.60 7.17 6.15
CA ALA A 64 2.62 6.53 7.01
C ALA A 64 2.83 6.90 8.49
N MET A 65 4.08 6.87 8.96
CA MET A 65 4.43 7.26 10.34
C MET A 65 4.15 8.75 10.60
N ALA A 66 4.48 9.62 9.65
CA ALA A 66 4.21 11.06 9.76
C ALA A 66 2.71 11.34 9.80
N CYS A 67 1.92 10.76 8.90
CA CYS A 67 0.48 10.91 8.86
C CYS A 67 -0.18 10.45 10.17
N TRP A 68 0.22 9.29 10.66
CA TRP A 68 -0.30 8.77 11.93
C TRP A 68 0.05 9.69 13.11
N SER A 69 1.32 10.06 13.24
CA SER A 69 1.77 10.94 14.31
C SER A 69 1.06 12.29 14.30
N ILE A 70 0.87 12.89 13.13
CA ILE A 70 0.17 14.18 12.98
C ILE A 70 -1.31 14.03 13.33
N ALA A 71 -1.97 12.98 12.83
CA ALA A 71 -3.38 12.74 13.10
C ALA A 71 -3.66 12.58 14.60
N GLU A 72 -2.83 11.82 15.31
CA GLU A 72 -2.92 11.66 16.77
C GLU A 72 -2.60 12.96 17.52
N GLN A 73 -1.50 13.63 17.16
CA GLN A 73 -1.04 14.83 17.86
C GLN A 73 -2.05 15.99 17.79
N PHE A 74 -2.74 16.10 16.67
CA PHE A 74 -3.69 17.20 16.43
C PHE A 74 -5.16 16.76 16.50
N GLU A 75 -5.40 15.54 16.98
CA GLU A 75 -6.75 14.98 17.15
C GLU A 75 -7.62 15.09 15.87
N ILE A 76 -6.98 14.81 14.69
CA ILE A 76 -7.65 14.92 13.40
C ILE A 76 -8.64 13.74 13.26
N ASP A 77 -9.91 14.06 13.01
CA ASP A 77 -10.97 13.06 12.83
C ASP A 77 -10.87 12.39 11.44
N VAL A 78 -10.05 11.34 11.37
CA VAL A 78 -9.84 10.52 10.17
C VAL A 78 -9.86 9.02 10.52
N ASN A 79 -10.13 8.18 9.54
CA ASN A 79 -9.99 6.74 9.70
C ASN A 79 -8.51 6.36 9.59
N HIS A 80 -7.85 6.10 10.73
CA HIS A 80 -6.42 5.79 10.80
C HIS A 80 -6.02 4.55 9.99
N GLU A 81 -6.86 3.51 9.96
CA GLU A 81 -6.59 2.32 9.15
C GLU A 81 -6.51 2.68 7.66
N LYS A 82 -7.47 3.47 7.19
CA LYS A 82 -7.51 3.92 5.79
C LYS A 82 -6.36 4.85 5.46
N LEU A 83 -6.08 5.81 6.34
CA LEU A 83 -4.94 6.73 6.23
C LEU A 83 -3.62 5.98 6.03
N LEU A 84 -3.34 4.98 6.89
CA LEU A 84 -2.13 4.18 6.82
C LEU A 84 -2.07 3.34 5.53
N LYS A 85 -3.18 2.72 5.14
CA LYS A 85 -3.25 1.96 3.88
C LYS A 85 -2.97 2.84 2.68
N MET A 86 -3.56 4.03 2.62
CA MET A 86 -3.32 5.00 1.54
C MET A 86 -1.85 5.42 1.50
N ALA A 87 -1.26 5.79 2.63
CA ALA A 87 0.14 6.18 2.72
C ALA A 87 1.11 5.07 2.33
N LEU A 88 0.79 3.79 2.62
CA LEU A 88 1.64 2.66 2.27
C LEU A 88 1.61 2.29 0.79
N ILE A 89 0.50 2.57 0.10
CA ILE A 89 0.32 2.13 -1.30
C ILE A 89 0.43 3.26 -2.33
N HIS A 90 0.57 4.52 -1.91
CA HIS A 90 0.48 5.67 -2.84
C HIS A 90 1.50 5.60 -3.99
N ASP A 91 2.74 5.17 -3.72
CA ASP A 91 3.80 5.00 -4.72
C ASP A 91 3.89 3.56 -5.28
N LEU A 92 2.93 2.68 -4.93
CA LEU A 92 3.04 1.26 -5.31
C LEU A 92 2.94 1.04 -6.84
N GLY A 93 2.29 1.93 -7.56
CA GLY A 93 2.24 1.91 -9.03
C GLY A 93 3.61 2.10 -9.69
N GLU A 94 4.59 2.67 -8.98
CA GLU A 94 5.95 2.88 -9.46
C GLU A 94 6.76 1.58 -9.59
N VAL A 95 6.28 0.46 -9.06
CA VAL A 95 6.98 -0.84 -9.12
C VAL A 95 7.35 -1.21 -10.56
N ASP A 96 6.46 -0.97 -11.53
CA ASP A 96 6.68 -1.26 -12.94
C ASP A 96 7.23 -0.05 -13.71
N ALA A 97 6.73 1.13 -13.38
CA ALA A 97 7.04 2.36 -14.12
C ALA A 97 8.39 2.98 -13.71
N GLY A 98 8.95 2.57 -12.57
CA GLY A 98 10.06 3.27 -11.94
C GLY A 98 9.62 4.65 -11.45
N ASP A 99 10.56 5.50 -11.02
CA ASP A 99 10.26 6.92 -10.81
C ASP A 99 9.96 7.55 -12.19
N THR A 100 8.71 7.42 -12.63
CA THR A 100 8.21 7.80 -13.96
C THR A 100 8.39 9.28 -14.27
N PHE A 101 8.68 10.09 -13.26
CA PHE A 101 9.01 11.49 -13.46
C PHE A 101 10.24 11.73 -14.38
N LEU A 102 11.05 10.69 -14.59
CA LEU A 102 12.25 10.78 -15.44
C LEU A 102 11.94 10.64 -16.93
N PHE A 103 10.87 9.98 -17.33
CA PHE A 103 10.59 9.60 -18.72
C PHE A 103 9.20 10.00 -19.21
N ALA A 104 8.30 10.44 -18.36
CA ALA A 104 6.97 10.85 -18.76
C ALA A 104 7.01 12.22 -19.44
N ASN A 105 6.43 12.31 -20.63
CA ASN A 105 6.25 13.58 -21.35
C ASN A 105 5.19 14.47 -20.67
N SER A 106 4.35 13.87 -19.83
CA SER A 106 3.34 14.58 -19.03
C SER A 106 3.03 13.86 -17.72
N ARG A 107 2.45 14.59 -16.75
CA ARG A 107 1.93 14.00 -15.50
C ARG A 107 0.81 12.97 -15.78
N ALA A 108 0.04 13.17 -16.83
CA ALA A 108 -1.03 12.25 -17.22
C ALA A 108 -0.46 10.88 -17.69
N ASP A 109 0.66 10.90 -18.42
CA ASP A 109 1.33 9.67 -18.89
C ASP A 109 1.94 8.90 -17.71
N ALA A 110 2.54 9.61 -16.75
CA ALA A 110 3.05 9.02 -15.51
C ALA A 110 1.94 8.30 -14.74
N HIS A 111 0.83 8.99 -14.50
CA HIS A 111 -0.31 8.43 -13.79
C HIS A 111 -0.96 7.25 -14.51
N ALA A 112 -0.96 7.23 -15.85
CA ALA A 112 -1.44 6.08 -16.62
C ALA A 112 -0.56 4.85 -16.40
N GLY A 113 0.77 5.00 -16.40
CA GLY A 113 1.72 3.92 -16.12
C GLY A 113 1.58 3.37 -14.69
N GLU A 114 1.43 4.24 -13.71
CA GLU A 114 1.20 3.83 -12.31
C GLU A 114 -0.13 3.05 -12.16
N ARG A 115 -1.18 3.49 -12.83
CA ARG A 115 -2.48 2.79 -12.85
C ARG A 115 -2.36 1.39 -13.45
N GLU A 116 -1.57 1.22 -14.50
CA GLU A 116 -1.29 -0.10 -15.11
C GLU A 116 -0.54 -0.99 -14.11
N GLY A 117 0.45 -0.47 -13.41
CA GLY A 117 1.18 -1.19 -12.35
C GLY A 117 0.27 -1.65 -11.23
N ILE A 118 -0.62 -0.79 -10.74
CA ILE A 118 -1.63 -1.15 -9.73
C ILE A 118 -2.59 -2.22 -10.25
N ALA A 119 -3.06 -2.12 -11.50
CA ALA A 119 -3.95 -3.11 -12.10
C ALA A 119 -3.28 -4.48 -12.23
N ARG A 120 -2.00 -4.52 -12.59
CA ARG A 120 -1.20 -5.75 -12.62
C ARG A 120 -1.06 -6.37 -11.24
N LEU A 121 -0.62 -5.61 -10.25
CA LEU A 121 -0.47 -6.10 -8.86
C LEU A 121 -1.80 -6.60 -8.28
N ARG A 122 -2.91 -5.93 -8.60
CA ARG A 122 -4.25 -6.39 -8.20
C ARG A 122 -4.59 -7.76 -8.77
N ALA A 123 -4.14 -8.06 -10.00
CA ALA A 123 -4.42 -9.31 -10.70
C ALA A 123 -3.54 -10.48 -10.24
N GLU A 124 -2.48 -10.23 -9.46
CA GLU A 124 -1.60 -11.28 -8.96
C GLU A 124 -2.34 -12.27 -8.07
N ARG A 125 -2.14 -13.58 -8.31
CA ARG A 125 -2.86 -14.64 -7.60
C ARG A 125 -2.65 -14.62 -6.10
N GLY A 126 -1.46 -14.26 -5.63
CA GLY A 126 -1.10 -14.16 -4.22
C GLY A 126 -1.53 -12.86 -3.54
N ASN A 127 -2.16 -11.94 -4.27
CA ASN A 127 -2.59 -10.65 -3.73
C ASN A 127 -3.75 -10.79 -2.74
N GLY A 128 -3.46 -10.59 -1.45
CA GLY A 128 -4.45 -10.53 -0.38
C GLY A 128 -5.10 -9.15 -0.17
N ILE A 129 -4.67 -8.11 -0.88
CA ILE A 129 -5.17 -6.73 -0.73
C ILE A 129 -6.38 -6.53 -1.64
N LYS A 130 -7.58 -6.84 -1.13
CA LYS A 130 -8.81 -6.93 -1.95
C LYS A 130 -9.21 -5.63 -2.64
N ASN A 131 -9.00 -4.48 -2.02
CA ASN A 131 -9.38 -3.13 -2.52
C ASN A 131 -8.16 -2.26 -2.85
N LEU A 132 -7.10 -2.87 -3.37
CA LEU A 132 -5.86 -2.17 -3.72
C LEU A 132 -6.12 -0.99 -4.67
N SER A 133 -6.83 -1.22 -5.77
CA SER A 133 -7.11 -0.19 -6.76
C SER A 133 -8.00 0.93 -6.21
N GLU A 134 -9.03 0.58 -5.44
CA GLU A 134 -9.97 1.54 -4.87
C GLU A 134 -9.29 2.47 -3.85
N ILE A 135 -8.39 1.93 -3.03
CA ILE A 135 -7.63 2.73 -2.05
C ILE A 135 -6.63 3.64 -2.77
N TRP A 136 -5.92 3.12 -3.77
CA TRP A 136 -4.97 3.90 -4.57
C TRP A 136 -5.67 5.03 -5.34
N GLU A 137 -6.78 4.75 -6.03
CA GLU A 137 -7.57 5.76 -6.75
C GLU A 137 -8.17 6.82 -5.80
N ALA A 138 -8.57 6.44 -4.60
CA ALA A 138 -9.08 7.39 -3.61
C ALA A 138 -8.01 8.39 -3.19
N GLN A 139 -6.76 7.95 -3.02
CA GLN A 139 -5.62 8.80 -2.72
C GLN A 139 -5.32 9.75 -3.90
N GLU A 140 -5.18 9.21 -5.12
CA GLU A 140 -4.85 9.99 -6.31
C GLU A 140 -5.90 11.06 -6.66
N THR A 141 -7.17 10.77 -6.44
CA THR A 141 -8.26 11.70 -6.78
C THR A 141 -8.62 12.66 -5.66
N GLY A 142 -8.02 12.52 -4.46
CA GLY A 142 -8.35 13.32 -3.29
C GLY A 142 -9.81 13.19 -2.85
N ARG A 143 -10.45 12.06 -3.12
CA ARG A 143 -11.86 11.80 -2.76
C ARG A 143 -12.03 11.31 -1.34
N SER A 144 -10.95 11.14 -0.61
CA SER A 144 -10.96 10.78 0.81
C SER A 144 -10.55 11.97 1.64
N LYS A 145 -11.04 12.06 2.87
CA LYS A 145 -10.58 13.06 3.83
C LYS A 145 -9.30 12.62 4.58
N GLU A 146 -8.90 11.38 4.43
CA GLU A 146 -7.65 10.79 4.96
C GLU A 146 -6.38 11.18 4.19
#